data_be59a5c85359e83635701964dc1e160e
#
_entry.id   be59a5c85359e83635701964dc1e160e
#
_cell.length_a   1.000
_cell.length_b   1.000
_cell.length_c   1.000
_cell.angle_alpha   90.00
_cell.angle_beta   90.00
_cell.angle_gamma   90.00
#
_symmetry.space_group_name_H-M   'P 1'
#
loop_
_entity.id
_entity.type
_entity.pdbx_description
1 polymer ?
#
loop_
_entity_poly.entity_id
_entity_poly.type
_entity_poly.pdbx_seq_one_letter_code
_entity_poly.pdbx_strand_id
1 'polypeptide(L)'
;MTIDHQIEALGSAKLLGYFEHDSLEWHNARKGVAGSLVGSLMGHNPWRSAYTAYYEYLGELPRESTGPSLAMRLGTAFEKPIQDLWVEENKDWLTAHNTGTWQSLENPMFKANPDAFIEWTDGSLGILEVKFSRNPMNELPPHYLDQVMWYLHVLGLKRGVLVAVANGELVEHEIVYDEVYANELEYKANEFLNCVEFMTPPDWDGSKSTYETVRTLSEGIHDGDIELGELYPALMRAKEEFDSADERLNLLKSKVLAMMDGIRVGTFEGEKVITLQSRGSGGPFIVFKRG
;
A
#
# COMPACT_ATOMS: atom_id res chain seq x y z
N MET A 1 0.15 26.34 -19.25
CA MET A 1 -1.18 26.89 -18.96
C MET A 1 -1.66 26.17 -17.72
N THR A 2 -1.76 26.85 -16.58
CA THR A 2 -2.28 26.23 -15.36
C THR A 2 -3.77 26.03 -15.56
N ILE A 3 -4.32 24.85 -15.29
CA ILE A 3 -5.76 24.64 -15.21
C ILE A 3 -6.24 25.41 -13.99
N ASP A 4 -6.59 26.68 -14.18
CA ASP A 4 -7.05 27.59 -13.12
C ASP A 4 -8.59 27.49 -12.98
N HIS A 5 -9.18 26.45 -13.56
CA HIS A 5 -10.59 26.14 -13.35
C HIS A 5 -10.68 25.14 -12.21
N GLN A 6 -11.22 25.58 -11.10
CA GLN A 6 -11.61 24.70 -10.01
C GLN A 6 -12.57 23.65 -10.59
N ILE A 7 -12.10 22.41 -10.68
CA ILE A 7 -12.96 21.30 -10.99
C ILE A 7 -13.79 21.07 -9.73
N GLU A 8 -15.02 21.58 -9.73
CA GLU A 8 -15.91 21.48 -8.57
C GLU A 8 -16.73 20.19 -8.55
N ALA A 9 -16.91 19.56 -9.71
CA ALA A 9 -17.62 18.29 -9.88
C ALA A 9 -17.06 17.50 -11.04
N LEU A 10 -16.88 16.21 -10.83
CA LEU A 10 -16.68 15.19 -11.85
C LEU A 10 -17.96 14.38 -11.94
N GLY A 11 -18.25 13.75 -13.08
CA GLY A 11 -19.52 13.09 -13.33
C GLY A 11 -20.01 12.14 -12.22
N SER A 12 -19.09 11.50 -11.46
CA SER A 12 -19.40 10.54 -10.39
C SER A 12 -18.99 11.02 -8.98
N ALA A 13 -18.38 12.20 -8.84
CA ALA A 13 -17.90 12.70 -7.55
C ALA A 13 -18.06 14.22 -7.42
N LYS A 14 -18.13 14.67 -6.15
CA LYS A 14 -18.10 16.10 -5.80
C LYS A 14 -16.88 16.41 -4.94
N LEU A 15 -16.31 17.59 -5.12
CA LEU A 15 -15.27 18.13 -4.25
C LEU A 15 -15.88 18.48 -2.89
N LEU A 16 -15.29 17.98 -1.81
CA LEU A 16 -15.64 18.36 -0.44
C LEU A 16 -14.87 19.62 0.01
N GLY A 17 -13.67 19.80 -0.47
CA GLY A 17 -12.83 20.95 -0.16
C GLY A 17 -11.33 20.61 -0.14
N TYR A 18 -10.58 21.65 0.20
CA TYR A 18 -9.12 21.59 0.41
C TYR A 18 -8.88 21.74 1.90
N PHE A 19 -8.19 20.80 2.49
CA PHE A 19 -7.96 20.74 3.93
C PHE A 19 -6.47 20.72 4.21
N GLU A 20 -6.05 21.39 5.27
CA GLU A 20 -4.68 21.31 5.75
C GLU A 20 -4.38 19.88 6.21
N HIS A 21 -3.26 19.32 5.75
CA HIS A 21 -2.85 17.95 6.07
C HIS A 21 -2.80 17.76 7.59
N ASP A 22 -3.37 16.63 8.06
CA ASP A 22 -3.46 16.24 9.47
C ASP A 22 -4.35 17.11 10.36
N SER A 23 -5.11 18.08 9.78
CA SER A 23 -6.13 18.82 10.52
C SER A 23 -7.34 17.95 10.86
N LEU A 24 -8.15 18.38 11.84
CA LEU A 24 -9.39 17.69 12.20
C LEU A 24 -10.37 17.64 11.03
N GLU A 25 -10.46 18.71 10.27
CA GLU A 25 -11.28 18.83 9.07
C GLU A 25 -10.82 17.85 7.99
N TRP A 26 -9.51 17.71 7.79
CA TRP A 26 -8.93 16.76 6.86
C TRP A 26 -9.27 15.30 7.24
N HIS A 27 -9.13 14.95 8.53
CA HIS A 27 -9.53 13.62 9.02
C HIS A 27 -11.02 13.37 8.86
N ASN A 28 -11.88 14.34 9.16
CA ASN A 28 -13.32 14.21 9.01
C ASN A 28 -13.75 14.08 7.55
N ALA A 29 -13.18 14.87 6.65
CA ALA A 29 -13.49 14.81 5.22
C ALA A 29 -13.11 13.46 4.58
N ARG A 30 -12.05 12.82 5.09
CA ARG A 30 -11.54 11.51 4.62
C ARG A 30 -12.20 10.31 5.31
N LYS A 31 -13.11 10.55 6.26
CA LYS A 31 -13.80 9.45 6.95
C LYS A 31 -14.64 8.65 5.95
N GLY A 32 -14.39 7.34 5.91
CA GLY A 32 -14.95 6.41 4.94
C GLY A 32 -13.87 5.53 4.33
N VAL A 33 -14.13 4.99 3.14
CA VAL A 33 -13.16 4.21 2.38
C VAL A 33 -12.41 5.11 1.41
N ALA A 34 -11.13 5.28 1.64
CA ALA A 34 -10.21 6.04 0.79
C ALA A 34 -9.20 5.11 0.12
N GLY A 35 -8.53 5.55 -0.94
CA GLY A 35 -7.64 4.71 -1.74
C GLY A 35 -6.52 4.01 -0.95
N SER A 36 -5.95 4.67 0.07
CA SER A 36 -4.94 4.04 0.94
C SER A 36 -5.48 2.89 1.82
N LEU A 37 -6.81 2.79 1.99
CA LEU A 37 -7.44 1.71 2.74
C LEU A 37 -7.70 0.49 1.86
N VAL A 38 -8.06 0.70 0.59
CA VAL A 38 -8.56 -0.35 -0.30
C VAL A 38 -7.55 -1.49 -0.48
N GLY A 39 -6.26 -1.19 -0.61
CA GLY A 39 -5.22 -2.22 -0.67
C GLY A 39 -5.16 -3.13 0.56
N SER A 40 -5.57 -2.63 1.75
CA SER A 40 -5.70 -3.45 2.95
C SER A 40 -6.94 -4.35 2.88
N LEU A 41 -8.03 -3.86 2.31
CA LEU A 41 -9.28 -4.63 2.15
C LEU A 41 -9.12 -5.77 1.13
N MET A 42 -8.28 -5.57 0.12
CA MET A 42 -7.91 -6.58 -0.88
C MET A 42 -6.87 -7.58 -0.37
N GLY A 43 -6.28 -7.36 0.80
CA GLY A 43 -5.16 -8.18 1.30
C GLY A 43 -3.83 -7.94 0.58
N HIS A 44 -3.72 -6.90 -0.23
CA HIS A 44 -2.51 -6.57 -0.99
C HIS A 44 -1.54 -5.66 -0.25
N ASN A 45 -1.99 -5.00 0.82
CA ASN A 45 -1.13 -4.12 1.61
C ASN A 45 -0.22 -4.96 2.53
N PRO A 46 1.11 -4.91 2.35
CA PRO A 46 2.03 -5.77 3.10
C PRO A 46 2.23 -5.33 4.57
N TRP A 47 1.71 -4.16 4.93
CA TRP A 47 1.91 -3.59 6.27
C TRP A 47 0.64 -3.53 7.11
N ARG A 48 -0.53 -3.61 6.49
CA ARG A 48 -1.82 -3.41 7.15
C ARG A 48 -2.88 -4.35 6.59
N SER A 49 -3.46 -5.18 7.46
CA SER A 49 -4.59 -6.06 7.12
C SER A 49 -5.94 -5.32 7.17
N ALA A 50 -6.98 -5.93 6.64
CA ALA A 50 -8.36 -5.45 6.80
C ALA A 50 -8.78 -5.44 8.28
N TYR A 51 -8.35 -6.45 9.05
CA TYR A 51 -8.60 -6.55 10.49
C TYR A 51 -7.97 -5.38 11.25
N THR A 52 -6.69 -5.07 10.99
CA THR A 52 -6.01 -3.91 11.58
C THR A 52 -6.69 -2.61 11.18
N ALA A 53 -7.02 -2.46 9.90
CA ALA A 53 -7.70 -1.28 9.37
C ALA A 53 -9.06 -1.02 10.05
N TYR A 54 -9.78 -2.07 10.41
CA TYR A 54 -11.04 -1.97 11.14
C TYR A 54 -10.87 -1.32 12.52
N TYR A 55 -9.93 -1.80 13.33
CA TYR A 55 -9.70 -1.25 14.66
C TYR A 55 -9.07 0.15 14.62
N GLU A 56 -8.23 0.45 13.62
CA GLU A 56 -7.78 1.82 13.37
C GLU A 56 -8.94 2.75 13.01
N TYR A 57 -9.87 2.28 12.17
CA TYR A 57 -11.04 3.04 11.76
C TYR A 57 -11.96 3.38 12.94
N LEU A 58 -12.13 2.47 13.87
CA LEU A 58 -12.88 2.69 15.11
C LEU A 58 -12.12 3.54 16.14
N GLY A 59 -10.82 3.75 15.95
CA GLY A 59 -9.97 4.45 16.91
C GLY A 59 -9.62 3.63 18.16
N GLU A 60 -9.74 2.30 18.07
CA GLU A 60 -9.46 1.37 19.18
C GLU A 60 -8.00 0.93 19.25
N LEU A 61 -7.21 1.18 18.20
CA LEU A 61 -5.77 0.99 18.26
C LEU A 61 -5.09 2.28 18.71
N PRO A 62 -4.09 2.19 19.61
CA PRO A 62 -3.30 3.36 19.99
C PRO A 62 -2.60 3.91 18.74
N ARG A 63 -2.76 5.21 18.50
CA ARG A 63 -1.92 5.87 17.50
C ARG A 63 -0.47 5.69 17.91
N GLU A 64 0.38 5.28 16.95
CA GLU A 64 1.80 5.13 17.25
C GLU A 64 2.34 6.40 17.90
N SER A 65 2.86 6.27 19.12
CA SER A 65 3.41 7.38 19.90
C SER A 65 4.67 8.00 19.28
N THR A 66 5.22 7.36 18.25
CA THR A 66 6.48 7.75 17.58
C THR A 66 6.31 8.70 16.42
N GLY A 67 5.07 9.06 16.05
CA GLY A 67 4.77 9.88 14.86
C GLY A 67 5.08 9.15 13.54
N PRO A 68 4.95 9.84 12.38
CA PRO A 68 5.17 9.22 11.08
C PRO A 68 6.62 8.76 10.91
N SER A 69 6.80 7.55 10.35
CA SER A 69 8.11 6.98 10.08
C SER A 69 8.93 7.87 9.13
N LEU A 70 10.26 7.71 9.14
CA LEU A 70 11.11 8.44 8.19
C LEU A 70 10.69 8.21 6.73
N ALA A 71 10.26 6.98 6.39
CA ALA A 71 9.79 6.66 5.05
C ALA A 71 8.53 7.45 4.67
N MET A 72 7.56 7.56 5.58
CA MET A 72 6.35 8.37 5.38
C MET A 72 6.69 9.87 5.23
N ARG A 73 7.57 10.38 6.10
CA ARG A 73 8.03 11.78 6.03
C ARG A 73 8.75 12.10 4.73
N LEU A 74 9.59 11.19 4.25
CA LEU A 74 10.27 11.33 2.95
C LEU A 74 9.25 11.25 1.80
N GLY A 75 8.27 10.34 1.86
CA GLY A 75 7.17 10.27 0.89
C GLY A 75 6.50 11.63 0.73
N THR A 76 5.99 12.19 1.82
CA THR A 76 5.35 13.52 1.82
C THR A 76 6.30 14.64 1.33
N ALA A 77 7.57 14.62 1.76
CA ALA A 77 8.52 15.67 1.37
C ALA A 77 8.91 15.62 -0.12
N PHE A 78 8.92 14.43 -0.72
CA PHE A 78 9.31 14.24 -2.12
C PHE A 78 8.13 14.21 -3.09
N GLU A 79 6.88 14.19 -2.62
CA GLU A 79 5.70 14.16 -3.47
C GLU A 79 5.71 15.29 -4.52
N LYS A 80 5.77 16.54 -4.08
CA LYS A 80 5.81 17.70 -4.98
C LYS A 80 7.05 17.73 -5.89
N PRO A 81 8.29 17.52 -5.41
CA PRO A 81 9.47 17.40 -6.28
C PRO A 81 9.36 16.32 -7.35
N ILE A 82 8.83 15.13 -7.03
CA ILE A 82 8.64 14.05 -8.00
C ILE A 82 7.60 14.46 -9.05
N GLN A 83 6.50 15.05 -8.60
CA GLN A 83 5.46 15.59 -9.48
C GLN A 83 6.03 16.62 -10.46
N ASP A 84 6.86 17.56 -9.97
CA ASP A 84 7.46 18.60 -10.81
C ASP A 84 8.43 18.01 -11.84
N LEU A 85 9.25 17.02 -11.45
CA LEU A 85 10.14 16.30 -12.39
C LEU A 85 9.33 15.61 -13.48
N TRP A 86 8.25 14.91 -13.11
CA TRP A 86 7.40 14.24 -14.08
C TRP A 86 6.75 15.22 -15.06
N VAL A 87 6.26 16.37 -14.58
CA VAL A 87 5.68 17.44 -15.40
C VAL A 87 6.74 18.02 -16.35
N GLU A 88 7.99 18.17 -15.90
CA GLU A 88 9.09 18.66 -16.74
C GLU A 88 9.38 17.70 -17.90
N GLU A 89 9.32 16.41 -17.69
CA GLU A 89 9.51 15.39 -18.72
C GLU A 89 8.31 15.24 -19.64
N ASN A 90 7.09 15.55 -19.17
CA ASN A 90 5.81 15.41 -19.86
C ASN A 90 5.17 16.79 -20.18
N LYS A 91 5.92 17.67 -20.83
CA LYS A 91 5.56 19.09 -21.06
C LYS A 91 4.25 19.35 -21.81
N ASP A 92 3.76 18.37 -22.52
CA ASP A 92 2.51 18.46 -23.30
C ASP A 92 1.27 18.17 -22.45
N TRP A 93 1.44 17.81 -21.19
CA TRP A 93 0.38 17.43 -20.29
C TRP A 93 0.17 18.55 -19.24
N LEU A 94 -1.10 18.86 -18.99
CA LEU A 94 -1.46 19.82 -17.96
C LEU A 94 -1.70 19.08 -16.64
N THR A 95 -1.08 19.55 -15.56
CA THR A 95 -1.32 19.03 -14.21
C THR A 95 -1.92 20.11 -13.34
N ALA A 96 -2.92 19.74 -12.54
CA ALA A 96 -3.42 20.57 -11.45
C ALA A 96 -2.88 20.03 -10.13
N HIS A 97 -2.17 20.87 -9.41
CA HIS A 97 -1.74 20.58 -8.04
C HIS A 97 -2.87 20.85 -7.06
N ASN A 98 -2.89 20.13 -5.94
CA ASN A 98 -3.89 20.26 -4.89
C ASN A 98 -5.31 19.92 -5.36
N THR A 99 -5.55 18.63 -5.48
CA THR A 99 -6.85 18.09 -5.95
C THR A 99 -7.95 18.10 -4.89
N GLY A 100 -7.62 18.29 -3.62
CA GLY A 100 -8.57 18.26 -2.50
C GLY A 100 -9.09 16.85 -2.17
N THR A 101 -10.17 16.83 -1.39
CA THR A 101 -10.87 15.59 -1.01
C THR A 101 -12.18 15.46 -1.78
N TRP A 102 -12.35 14.34 -2.45
CA TRP A 102 -13.52 14.02 -3.27
C TRP A 102 -14.38 12.96 -2.62
N GLN A 103 -15.67 13.03 -2.88
CA GLN A 103 -16.68 12.09 -2.40
C GLN A 103 -17.51 11.59 -3.56
N SER A 104 -17.72 10.27 -3.65
CA SER A 104 -18.64 9.68 -4.61
C SER A 104 -20.06 10.22 -4.42
N LEU A 105 -20.76 10.44 -5.53
CA LEU A 105 -22.18 10.82 -5.53
C LEU A 105 -23.10 9.62 -5.23
N GLU A 106 -22.65 8.41 -5.56
CA GLU A 106 -23.41 7.18 -5.32
C GLU A 106 -23.29 6.70 -3.87
N ASN A 107 -22.06 6.71 -3.32
CA ASN A 107 -21.82 6.32 -1.93
C ASN A 107 -20.99 7.38 -1.21
N PRO A 108 -21.60 8.16 -0.28
CA PRO A 108 -20.90 9.21 0.46
C PRO A 108 -19.73 8.72 1.32
N MET A 109 -19.64 7.40 1.57
CA MET A 109 -18.52 6.82 2.31
C MET A 109 -17.29 6.56 1.42
N PHE A 110 -17.41 6.64 0.10
CA PHE A 110 -16.29 6.46 -0.83
C PHE A 110 -15.58 7.78 -1.08
N LYS A 111 -14.27 7.80 -0.85
CA LYS A 111 -13.44 9.00 -0.91
C LYS A 111 -12.26 8.81 -1.87
N ALA A 112 -11.88 9.90 -2.51
CA ALA A 112 -10.68 9.96 -3.34
C ALA A 112 -9.85 11.21 -3.02
N ASN A 113 -8.54 11.04 -2.99
CA ASN A 113 -7.56 12.11 -2.74
C ASN A 113 -6.34 11.86 -3.64
N PRO A 114 -6.46 12.02 -4.96
CA PRO A 114 -5.32 11.89 -5.86
C PRO A 114 -4.33 13.04 -5.63
N ASP A 115 -3.07 12.82 -5.92
CA ASP A 115 -2.03 13.84 -5.73
C ASP A 115 -2.12 14.95 -6.78
N ALA A 116 -2.53 14.62 -8.02
CA ALA A 116 -2.84 15.61 -9.06
C ALA A 116 -3.88 15.12 -10.06
N PHE A 117 -4.50 16.06 -10.78
CA PHE A 117 -5.19 15.77 -12.05
C PHE A 117 -4.26 15.98 -13.23
N ILE A 118 -4.45 15.19 -14.29
CA ILE A 118 -3.76 15.28 -15.56
C ILE A 118 -4.79 15.50 -16.65
N GLU A 119 -4.52 16.42 -17.57
CA GLU A 119 -5.27 16.53 -18.81
C GLU A 119 -4.39 16.04 -19.97
N TRP A 120 -4.84 15.01 -20.67
CA TRP A 120 -4.15 14.49 -21.85
C TRP A 120 -4.39 15.39 -23.07
N THR A 121 -3.56 15.19 -24.09
CA THR A 121 -3.64 15.96 -25.35
C THR A 121 -4.99 15.80 -26.09
N ASP A 122 -5.73 14.74 -25.80
CA ASP A 122 -7.09 14.52 -26.30
C ASP A 122 -8.19 15.26 -25.51
N GLY A 123 -7.79 16.01 -24.48
CA GLY A 123 -8.69 16.72 -23.57
C GLY A 123 -9.34 15.86 -22.50
N SER A 124 -9.00 14.56 -22.44
CA SER A 124 -9.51 13.71 -21.36
C SER A 124 -8.78 13.97 -20.05
N LEU A 125 -9.51 13.85 -18.94
CA LEU A 125 -8.97 14.03 -17.59
C LEU A 125 -8.59 12.68 -16.97
N GLY A 126 -7.52 12.67 -16.19
CA GLY A 126 -7.10 11.54 -15.37
C GLY A 126 -6.42 12.00 -14.11
N ILE A 127 -5.79 11.08 -13.41
CA ILE A 127 -5.08 11.36 -12.15
C ILE A 127 -3.59 11.02 -12.25
N LEU A 128 -2.81 11.72 -11.44
CA LEU A 128 -1.43 11.37 -11.10
C LEU A 128 -1.38 10.96 -9.64
N GLU A 129 -0.76 9.84 -9.38
CA GLU A 129 -0.40 9.37 -8.03
C GLU A 129 1.11 9.28 -7.92
N VAL A 130 1.66 9.83 -6.86
CA VAL A 130 3.11 9.97 -6.66
C VAL A 130 3.59 9.05 -5.55
N LYS A 131 4.69 8.35 -5.78
CA LYS A 131 5.31 7.47 -4.78
C LYS A 131 6.80 7.71 -4.65
N PHE A 132 7.31 7.48 -3.45
CA PHE A 132 8.75 7.41 -3.17
C PHE A 132 9.09 6.06 -2.57
N SER A 133 10.02 5.33 -3.20
CA SER A 133 10.46 4.01 -2.76
C SER A 133 11.98 3.90 -2.75
N ARG A 134 12.53 3.28 -1.71
CA ARG A 134 13.95 2.90 -1.70
C ARG A 134 14.24 1.59 -2.42
N ASN A 135 13.20 0.84 -2.76
CA ASN A 135 13.30 -0.40 -3.52
C ASN A 135 12.95 -0.13 -4.99
N PRO A 136 13.50 -0.89 -5.95
CA PRO A 136 13.05 -0.85 -7.34
C PRO A 136 11.53 -1.09 -7.46
N MET A 137 10.92 -0.50 -8.48
CA MET A 137 9.49 -0.64 -8.79
C MET A 137 9.33 -0.95 -10.29
N ASN A 138 9.93 -2.08 -10.72
CA ASN A 138 9.81 -2.54 -12.12
C ASN A 138 8.40 -3.01 -12.44
N GLU A 139 7.71 -3.57 -11.46
CA GLU A 139 6.31 -3.96 -11.53
C GLU A 139 5.50 -3.10 -10.56
N LEU A 140 4.28 -2.76 -10.96
CA LEU A 140 3.38 -1.99 -10.12
C LEU A 140 2.90 -2.85 -8.93
N PRO A 141 3.21 -2.46 -7.68
CA PRO A 141 2.72 -3.19 -6.52
C PRO A 141 1.19 -3.20 -6.46
N PRO A 142 0.55 -4.36 -6.19
CA PRO A 142 -0.91 -4.49 -6.22
C PRO A 142 -1.65 -3.46 -5.37
N HIS A 143 -1.18 -3.14 -4.18
CA HIS A 143 -1.81 -2.14 -3.30
C HIS A 143 -1.78 -0.71 -3.85
N TYR A 144 -0.84 -0.38 -4.75
CA TYR A 144 -0.83 0.90 -5.46
C TYR A 144 -1.78 0.88 -6.67
N LEU A 145 -1.88 -0.26 -7.35
CA LEU A 145 -2.90 -0.45 -8.38
C LEU A 145 -4.30 -0.28 -7.78
N ASP A 146 -4.57 -0.92 -6.63
CA ASP A 146 -5.83 -0.78 -5.90
C ASP A 146 -6.17 0.69 -5.62
N GLN A 147 -5.18 1.45 -5.14
CA GLN A 147 -5.36 2.86 -4.80
C GLN A 147 -5.73 3.71 -6.03
N VAL A 148 -4.99 3.56 -7.12
CA VAL A 148 -5.26 4.33 -8.34
C VAL A 148 -6.59 3.90 -8.96
N MET A 149 -6.86 2.59 -9.05
CA MET A 149 -8.12 2.07 -9.59
C MET A 149 -9.32 2.57 -8.78
N TRP A 150 -9.21 2.60 -7.44
CA TRP A 150 -10.22 3.16 -6.55
C TRP A 150 -10.48 4.64 -6.83
N TYR A 151 -9.42 5.43 -7.03
CA TYR A 151 -9.60 6.84 -7.37
C TYR A 151 -10.30 7.02 -8.71
N LEU A 152 -9.92 6.24 -9.74
CA LEU A 152 -10.57 6.25 -11.04
C LEU A 152 -12.06 5.90 -10.92
N HIS A 153 -12.39 4.89 -10.10
CA HIS A 153 -13.76 4.46 -9.83
C HIS A 153 -14.58 5.56 -9.17
N VAL A 154 -14.12 6.10 -8.06
CA VAL A 154 -14.82 7.16 -7.31
C VAL A 154 -15.02 8.41 -8.13
N LEU A 155 -14.01 8.79 -8.94
CA LEU A 155 -14.03 10.01 -9.74
C LEU A 155 -14.70 9.84 -11.11
N GLY A 156 -14.99 8.60 -11.54
CA GLY A 156 -15.52 8.31 -12.88
C GLY A 156 -14.54 8.55 -14.02
N LEU A 157 -13.23 8.48 -13.72
CA LEU A 157 -12.17 8.69 -14.69
C LEU A 157 -11.72 7.37 -15.32
N LYS A 158 -11.11 7.42 -16.50
CA LYS A 158 -10.80 6.23 -17.30
C LYS A 158 -9.33 5.84 -17.30
N ARG A 159 -8.43 6.74 -16.91
CA ARG A 159 -7.00 6.47 -16.86
C ARG A 159 -6.29 7.33 -15.81
N GLY A 160 -5.17 6.82 -15.33
CA GLY A 160 -4.29 7.51 -14.40
C GLY A 160 -2.85 7.07 -14.60
N VAL A 161 -1.95 7.80 -13.98
CA VAL A 161 -0.53 7.50 -13.95
C VAL A 161 -0.09 7.39 -12.51
N LEU A 162 0.66 6.33 -12.20
CA LEU A 162 1.48 6.29 -11.00
C LEU A 162 2.92 6.59 -11.39
N VAL A 163 3.49 7.65 -10.83
CA VAL A 163 4.90 7.98 -10.97
C VAL A 163 5.63 7.76 -9.65
N ALA A 164 6.82 7.19 -9.71
CA ALA A 164 7.62 6.99 -8.51
C ALA A 164 9.10 7.30 -8.74
N VAL A 165 9.77 7.87 -7.72
CA VAL A 165 11.21 7.73 -7.61
C VAL A 165 11.48 6.46 -6.80
N ALA A 166 11.99 5.44 -7.48
CA ALA A 166 12.23 4.11 -6.95
C ALA A 166 13.70 3.72 -7.13
N ASN A 167 14.42 3.51 -6.03
CA ASN A 167 15.86 3.20 -6.05
C ASN A 167 16.72 4.22 -6.85
N GLY A 168 16.28 5.48 -6.89
CA GLY A 168 16.98 6.57 -7.59
C GLY A 168 16.64 6.71 -9.07
N GLU A 169 15.67 5.96 -9.58
CA GLU A 169 15.16 6.04 -10.95
C GLU A 169 13.72 6.57 -10.94
N LEU A 170 13.38 7.40 -11.93
CA LEU A 170 12.00 7.79 -12.17
C LEU A 170 11.33 6.67 -12.97
N VAL A 171 10.26 6.10 -12.41
CA VAL A 171 9.47 5.05 -13.05
C VAL A 171 8.02 5.49 -13.17
N GLU A 172 7.36 5.05 -14.23
CA GLU A 172 5.99 5.41 -14.56
C GLU A 172 5.18 4.17 -14.90
N HIS A 173 3.94 4.12 -14.40
CA HIS A 173 2.97 3.09 -14.75
C HIS A 173 1.66 3.75 -15.15
N GLU A 174 1.28 3.59 -16.41
CA GLU A 174 -0.05 3.98 -16.88
C GLU A 174 -1.08 2.94 -16.46
N ILE A 175 -2.21 3.39 -15.91
CA ILE A 175 -3.30 2.54 -15.41
C ILE A 175 -4.57 2.94 -16.13
N VAL A 176 -5.17 1.96 -16.79
CA VAL A 176 -6.47 2.09 -17.45
C VAL A 176 -7.54 1.52 -16.53
N TYR A 177 -8.67 2.22 -16.42
CA TYR A 177 -9.80 1.78 -15.61
C TYR A 177 -10.33 0.42 -16.08
N ASP A 178 -10.38 -0.52 -15.16
CA ASP A 178 -10.98 -1.84 -15.32
C ASP A 178 -12.23 -1.92 -14.45
N GLU A 179 -13.39 -2.00 -15.09
CA GLU A 179 -14.68 -2.02 -14.40
C GLU A 179 -14.86 -3.28 -13.55
N VAL A 180 -14.35 -4.43 -14.00
CA VAL A 180 -14.47 -5.70 -13.25
C VAL A 180 -13.66 -5.61 -11.96
N TYR A 181 -12.43 -5.12 -12.08
CA TYR A 181 -11.56 -4.94 -10.92
C TYR A 181 -12.09 -3.86 -9.97
N ALA A 182 -12.57 -2.75 -10.50
CA ALA A 182 -13.17 -1.68 -9.70
C ALA A 182 -14.41 -2.14 -8.92
N ASN A 183 -15.25 -2.98 -9.52
CA ASN A 183 -16.41 -3.57 -8.84
C ASN A 183 -16.00 -4.52 -7.71
N GLU A 184 -14.87 -5.23 -7.85
CA GLU A 184 -14.31 -6.05 -6.76
C GLU A 184 -13.83 -5.17 -5.59
N LEU A 185 -13.16 -4.06 -5.88
CA LEU A 185 -12.76 -3.07 -4.85
C LEU A 185 -13.99 -2.48 -4.15
N GLU A 186 -15.03 -2.13 -4.89
CA GLU A 186 -16.28 -1.63 -4.34
C GLU A 186 -16.97 -2.66 -3.44
N TYR A 187 -17.02 -3.92 -3.88
CA TYR A 187 -17.55 -5.01 -3.08
C TYR A 187 -16.82 -5.11 -1.74
N LYS A 188 -15.48 -5.13 -1.75
CA LYS A 188 -14.65 -5.17 -0.54
C LYS A 188 -14.83 -3.93 0.37
N ALA A 189 -15.00 -2.76 -0.23
CA ALA A 189 -15.29 -1.54 0.49
C ALA A 189 -16.64 -1.62 1.22
N ASN A 190 -17.67 -2.15 0.57
CA ASN A 190 -19.00 -2.34 1.17
C ASN A 190 -18.98 -3.43 2.26
N GLU A 191 -18.27 -4.56 2.08
CA GLU A 191 -18.05 -5.56 3.14
C GLU A 191 -17.44 -4.91 4.39
N PHE A 192 -16.41 -4.09 4.19
CA PHE A 192 -15.76 -3.38 5.30
C PHE A 192 -16.69 -2.40 6.02
N LEU A 193 -17.48 -1.62 5.28
CA LEU A 193 -18.45 -0.70 5.87
C LEU A 193 -19.53 -1.46 6.66
N ASN A 194 -19.95 -2.61 6.17
CA ASN A 194 -20.86 -3.50 6.92
C ASN A 194 -20.21 -4.00 8.22
N CYS A 195 -18.91 -4.39 8.17
CA CYS A 195 -18.19 -4.76 9.40
C CYS A 195 -18.20 -3.62 10.43
N VAL A 196 -18.00 -2.38 9.97
CA VAL A 196 -18.03 -1.19 10.85
C VAL A 196 -19.44 -0.93 11.37
N GLU A 197 -20.45 -0.99 10.52
CA GLU A 197 -21.86 -0.73 10.90
C GLU A 197 -22.39 -1.74 11.93
N PHE A 198 -22.08 -3.03 11.72
CA PHE A 198 -22.55 -4.10 12.60
C PHE A 198 -21.57 -4.41 13.75
N MET A 199 -20.51 -3.64 13.90
CA MET A 199 -19.49 -3.84 14.94
C MET A 199 -18.92 -5.26 14.95
N THR A 200 -18.76 -5.84 13.77
CA THR A 200 -18.21 -7.18 13.56
C THR A 200 -16.92 -7.08 12.78
N PRO A 201 -15.76 -7.37 13.38
CA PRO A 201 -14.47 -7.22 12.67
C PRO A 201 -14.37 -8.17 11.48
N PRO A 202 -13.58 -7.83 10.46
CA PRO A 202 -13.22 -8.77 9.40
C PRO A 202 -12.56 -10.03 9.96
N ASP A 203 -12.58 -11.11 9.19
CA ASP A 203 -11.90 -12.36 9.54
C ASP A 203 -10.39 -12.15 9.74
N TRP A 204 -9.81 -12.98 10.59
CA TRP A 204 -8.36 -13.02 10.76
C TRP A 204 -7.68 -13.56 9.50
N ASP A 205 -6.62 -12.89 9.11
CA ASP A 205 -5.69 -13.38 8.08
C ASP A 205 -4.35 -13.80 8.70
N GLY A 206 -3.47 -14.37 7.88
CA GLY A 206 -2.13 -14.79 8.32
C GLY A 206 -1.11 -13.65 8.38
N SER A 207 -1.51 -12.38 8.28
CA SER A 207 -0.60 -11.25 8.26
C SER A 207 -0.01 -10.95 9.64
N LYS A 208 1.22 -10.45 9.64
CA LYS A 208 1.84 -9.94 10.87
C LYS A 208 1.02 -8.80 11.50
N SER A 209 0.39 -7.98 10.67
CA SER A 209 -0.44 -6.86 11.09
C SER A 209 -1.63 -7.33 11.93
N THR A 210 -2.35 -8.36 11.49
CA THR A 210 -3.45 -8.97 12.27
C THR A 210 -2.94 -9.51 13.60
N TYR A 211 -1.83 -10.24 13.59
CA TYR A 211 -1.26 -10.80 14.82
C TYR A 211 -0.88 -9.70 15.84
N GLU A 212 -0.22 -8.64 15.39
CA GLU A 212 0.15 -7.52 16.27
C GLU A 212 -1.09 -6.75 16.78
N THR A 213 -2.14 -6.64 15.96
CA THR A 213 -3.41 -6.04 16.37
C THR A 213 -4.07 -6.86 17.48
N VAL A 214 -4.18 -8.17 17.31
CA VAL A 214 -4.73 -9.07 18.36
C VAL A 214 -3.93 -8.97 19.65
N ARG A 215 -2.60 -8.91 19.57
CA ARG A 215 -1.74 -8.70 20.75
C ARG A 215 -2.00 -7.37 21.45
N THR A 216 -2.18 -6.31 20.67
CA THR A 216 -2.40 -4.95 21.20
C THR A 216 -3.77 -4.82 21.89
N LEU A 217 -4.77 -5.49 21.35
CA LEU A 217 -6.13 -5.51 21.91
C LEU A 217 -6.28 -6.45 23.12
N SER A 218 -5.28 -7.29 23.37
CA SER A 218 -5.29 -8.22 24.51
C SER A 218 -5.18 -7.46 25.83
N GLU A 219 -6.03 -7.81 26.80
CA GLU A 219 -6.06 -7.16 28.13
C GLU A 219 -4.84 -7.47 29.02
N GLY A 220 -3.83 -8.16 28.47
CA GLY A 220 -2.62 -8.56 29.16
C GLY A 220 -2.63 -10.04 29.57
N ILE A 221 -1.72 -10.38 30.50
CA ILE A 221 -1.58 -11.76 30.98
C ILE A 221 -2.26 -11.88 32.34
N HIS A 222 -3.15 -12.84 32.45
CA HIS A 222 -3.85 -13.19 33.68
C HIS A 222 -3.52 -14.62 34.11
N ASP A 223 -3.54 -14.87 35.41
CA ASP A 223 -3.38 -16.23 35.95
C ASP A 223 -4.61 -17.08 35.62
N GLY A 224 -4.37 -18.32 35.18
CA GLY A 224 -5.39 -19.28 34.83
C GLY A 224 -4.96 -20.22 33.71
N ASP A 225 -5.77 -21.22 33.47
CA ASP A 225 -5.56 -22.21 32.42
C ASP A 225 -6.74 -22.17 31.44
N ILE A 226 -6.47 -22.35 30.15
CA ILE A 226 -7.48 -22.49 29.10
C ILE A 226 -7.16 -23.71 28.24
N GLU A 227 -8.17 -24.51 27.92
CA GLU A 227 -8.05 -25.63 26.99
C GLU A 227 -8.06 -25.12 25.53
N LEU A 228 -6.98 -25.35 24.81
CA LEU A 228 -6.81 -24.87 23.43
C LEU A 228 -7.47 -25.76 22.37
N GLY A 229 -7.84 -26.99 22.74
CA GLY A 229 -8.48 -27.93 21.82
C GLY A 229 -7.67 -28.19 20.56
N GLU A 230 -8.33 -28.22 19.41
CA GLU A 230 -7.72 -28.47 18.10
C GLU A 230 -6.77 -27.37 17.62
N LEU A 231 -6.80 -26.18 18.23
CA LEU A 231 -5.87 -25.12 17.87
C LEU A 231 -4.42 -25.47 18.26
N TYR A 232 -4.21 -26.16 19.38
CA TYR A 232 -2.86 -26.52 19.80
C TYR A 232 -2.14 -27.48 18.83
N PRO A 233 -2.72 -28.63 18.44
CA PRO A 233 -2.07 -29.48 17.47
C PRO A 233 -1.93 -28.83 16.07
N ALA A 234 -2.84 -27.94 15.68
CA ALA A 234 -2.71 -27.19 14.44
C ALA A 234 -1.50 -26.21 14.51
N LEU A 235 -1.36 -25.47 15.62
CA LEU A 235 -0.23 -24.58 15.85
C LEU A 235 1.11 -25.32 15.87
N MET A 236 1.15 -26.49 16.53
CA MET A 236 2.37 -27.29 16.58
C MET A 236 2.79 -27.84 15.22
N ARG A 237 1.84 -28.31 14.41
CA ARG A 237 2.14 -28.73 13.02
C ARG A 237 2.71 -27.59 12.19
N ALA A 238 2.08 -26.41 12.23
CA ALA A 238 2.56 -25.23 11.49
C ALA A 238 3.97 -24.82 11.94
N LYS A 239 4.27 -24.92 13.24
CA LYS A 239 5.62 -24.66 13.78
C LYS A 239 6.64 -25.68 13.28
N GLU A 240 6.34 -26.97 13.29
CA GLU A 240 7.21 -28.04 12.81
C GLU A 240 7.49 -27.92 11.31
N GLU A 241 6.49 -27.57 10.51
CA GLU A 241 6.62 -27.27 9.07
C GLU A 241 7.56 -26.09 8.83
N PHE A 242 7.39 -25.01 9.60
CA PHE A 242 8.25 -23.82 9.54
C PHE A 242 9.69 -24.16 9.90
N ASP A 243 9.92 -24.84 11.04
CA ASP A 243 11.26 -25.22 11.52
C ASP A 243 11.97 -26.11 10.48
N SER A 244 11.25 -27.09 9.91
CA SER A 244 11.76 -27.97 8.84
C SER A 244 12.10 -27.21 7.55
N ALA A 245 11.27 -26.24 7.18
CA ALA A 245 11.53 -25.37 6.03
C ALA A 245 12.75 -24.48 6.25
N ASP A 246 12.91 -23.90 7.46
CA ASP A 246 14.07 -23.10 7.82
C ASP A 246 15.37 -23.89 7.81
N GLU A 247 15.37 -25.09 8.40
CA GLU A 247 16.53 -26.01 8.35
C GLU A 247 16.93 -26.33 6.90
N ARG A 248 15.95 -26.65 6.05
CA ARG A 248 16.20 -26.92 4.63
C ARG A 248 16.76 -25.69 3.90
N LEU A 249 16.21 -24.50 4.18
CA LEU A 249 16.70 -23.26 3.62
C LEU A 249 18.14 -22.97 4.05
N ASN A 250 18.47 -23.18 5.31
CA ASN A 250 19.82 -22.97 5.86
C ASN A 250 20.82 -23.95 5.26
N LEU A 251 20.43 -25.23 5.04
CA LEU A 251 21.25 -26.21 4.34
C LEU A 251 21.54 -25.77 2.90
N LEU A 252 20.52 -25.31 2.18
CA LEU A 252 20.68 -24.83 0.78
C LEU A 252 21.52 -23.55 0.71
N LYS A 253 21.33 -22.61 1.60
CA LYS A 253 22.18 -21.42 1.73
C LYS A 253 23.64 -21.80 1.96
N SER A 254 23.91 -22.78 2.83
CA SER A 254 25.27 -23.25 3.10
C SER A 254 25.92 -23.86 1.86
N LYS A 255 25.19 -24.68 1.08
CA LYS A 255 25.66 -25.26 -0.18
C LYS A 255 25.97 -24.17 -1.22
N VAL A 256 25.07 -23.19 -1.38
CA VAL A 256 25.25 -22.07 -2.32
C VAL A 256 26.44 -21.22 -1.91
N LEU A 257 26.59 -20.91 -0.61
CA LEU A 257 27.69 -20.11 -0.11
C LEU A 257 29.05 -20.79 -0.37
N ALA A 258 29.12 -22.12 -0.08
CA ALA A 258 30.31 -22.91 -0.35
C ALA A 258 30.63 -23.01 -1.85
N MET A 259 29.60 -23.17 -2.70
CA MET A 259 29.78 -23.20 -4.17
C MET A 259 30.25 -21.86 -4.72
N MET A 260 29.77 -20.74 -4.16
CA MET A 260 30.16 -19.42 -4.60
C MET A 260 31.63 -19.07 -4.23
N ASP A 261 32.19 -19.67 -3.19
CA ASP A 261 33.59 -19.51 -2.76
C ASP A 261 34.12 -18.07 -2.85
N GLY A 262 33.34 -17.12 -2.30
CA GLY A 262 33.66 -15.69 -2.33
C GLY A 262 33.28 -14.94 -3.65
N ILE A 263 32.80 -15.63 -4.67
CA ILE A 263 32.28 -15.00 -5.89
C ILE A 263 31.04 -14.18 -5.53
N ARG A 264 31.05 -12.91 -5.89
CA ARG A 264 30.02 -11.94 -5.45
C ARG A 264 28.63 -12.19 -6.01
N VAL A 265 28.52 -12.71 -7.24
CA VAL A 265 27.25 -12.83 -7.96
C VAL A 265 26.99 -14.28 -8.32
N GLY A 266 25.86 -14.82 -7.86
CA GLY A 266 25.31 -16.10 -8.32
C GLY A 266 24.26 -15.86 -9.40
N THR A 267 24.33 -16.69 -10.47
CA THR A 267 23.41 -16.61 -11.62
C THR A 267 22.66 -17.92 -11.77
N PHE A 268 21.45 -17.83 -12.33
CA PHE A 268 20.65 -18.96 -12.78
C PHE A 268 20.11 -18.64 -14.18
N GLU A 269 20.31 -19.51 -15.14
CA GLU A 269 19.95 -19.30 -16.55
C GLU A 269 20.44 -17.97 -17.15
N GLY A 270 21.64 -17.52 -16.71
CA GLY A 270 22.26 -16.27 -17.15
C GLY A 270 21.79 -15.04 -16.36
N GLU A 271 20.73 -15.14 -15.59
CA GLU A 271 20.20 -14.06 -14.76
C GLU A 271 20.84 -14.05 -13.38
N LYS A 272 21.14 -12.84 -12.87
CA LYS A 272 21.61 -12.63 -11.51
C LYS A 272 20.48 -12.91 -10.52
N VAL A 273 20.64 -13.89 -9.64
CA VAL A 273 19.64 -14.29 -8.65
C VAL A 273 20.09 -14.12 -7.19
N ILE A 274 21.40 -14.13 -6.95
CA ILE A 274 21.99 -14.03 -5.61
C ILE A 274 23.17 -13.06 -5.63
N THR A 275 23.37 -12.37 -4.50
CA THR A 275 24.55 -11.57 -4.26
C THR A 275 25.12 -11.87 -2.89
N LEU A 276 26.44 -12.04 -2.75
CA LEU A 276 27.10 -12.05 -1.46
C LEU A 276 27.33 -10.62 -0.97
N GLN A 277 26.99 -10.37 0.27
CA GLN A 277 27.27 -9.14 1.00
C GLN A 277 27.92 -9.45 2.35
N SER A 278 28.64 -8.49 2.91
CA SER A 278 29.17 -8.55 4.27
C SER A 278 28.76 -7.29 5.04
N ARG A 279 28.60 -7.41 6.35
CA ARG A 279 28.36 -6.27 7.23
C ARG A 279 29.55 -6.12 8.16
N GLY A 280 30.25 -5.00 8.03
CA GLY A 280 31.48 -4.74 8.79
C GLY A 280 32.52 -5.85 8.59
N SER A 281 33.08 -6.39 9.68
CA SER A 281 34.03 -7.50 9.70
C SER A 281 33.38 -8.89 9.70
N GLY A 282 32.06 -8.97 9.56
CA GLY A 282 31.34 -10.25 9.53
C GLY A 282 31.58 -11.05 8.26
N GLY A 283 31.35 -12.37 8.32
CA GLY A 283 31.42 -13.26 7.16
C GLY A 283 30.38 -12.90 6.09
N PRO A 284 30.56 -13.39 4.84
CA PRO A 284 29.62 -13.15 3.78
C PRO A 284 28.27 -13.82 4.02
N PHE A 285 27.18 -13.17 3.61
CA PHE A 285 25.82 -13.72 3.65
C PHE A 285 25.14 -13.54 2.30
N ILE A 286 24.15 -14.40 2.05
CA ILE A 286 23.39 -14.45 0.81
C ILE A 286 22.27 -13.40 0.86
N VAL A 287 22.17 -12.60 -0.20
CA VAL A 287 21.05 -11.73 -0.51
C VAL A 287 20.39 -12.20 -1.80
N PHE A 288 19.13 -12.57 -1.72
CA PHE A 288 18.33 -12.93 -2.89
C PHE A 288 17.98 -11.67 -3.69
N LYS A 289 18.05 -11.76 -5.03
CA LYS A 289 17.43 -10.75 -5.88
C LYS A 289 15.92 -10.80 -5.59
N ARG A 290 15.32 -9.69 -5.24
CA ARG A 290 13.85 -9.60 -5.21
C ARG A 290 13.37 -9.60 -6.66
N GLY A 291 12.40 -10.49 -6.95
CA GLY A 291 11.68 -10.46 -8.21
C GLY A 291 10.92 -9.16 -8.36
#